data_f18415d163df4a505eb24ecd13b2efb8
#
_entry.id   f18415d163df4a505eb24ecd13b2efb8
#
_cell.length_a   1.000
_cell.length_b   1.000
_cell.length_c   1.000
_cell.angle_alpha   90.00
_cell.angle_beta   90.00
_cell.angle_gamma   90.00
#
_symmetry.space_group_name_H-M   'P 1'
#
loop_
_entity.id
_entity.type
_entity.pdbx_description
1 polymer ?
#
loop_
_entity_poly.entity_id
_entity_poly.type
_entity_poly.pdbx_seq_one_letter_code
_entity_poly.pdbx_strand_id
1 'polypeptide(L)'
;MVIVFCGVLFMAETASILCPDKKVLLPDIHAGCPMADMITAEGLRQKKIEHPGATVVCYINSSAEVKAESDVCCTSANAANIVEKLPEGRKILFVPDQYLGHYTSTRTGREMILWPGFCPTHTRIKSRDIIRLKQEHPQAKVVVHPECRPEVIALADEVLSTGGIRRFASSTTATEVIVGTEIGMLHRLRKENPDKSFIPVSEQAVCPRMKLITLENVLWSLEEMEPEVKVPEEIRLRAKAAVDKMLEVG
;
A
#
# COMPACT_ATOMS: atom_id res chain seq x y z
N MET A 1 16.68 20.76 7.72
CA MET A 1 15.89 20.54 6.47
C MET A 1 14.54 19.95 6.88
N VAL A 2 13.45 20.33 6.20
CA VAL A 2 12.07 19.91 6.54
C VAL A 2 11.50 19.07 5.40
N ILE A 3 10.75 18.03 5.74
CA ILE A 3 9.91 17.24 4.83
C ILE A 3 8.46 17.50 5.22
N VAL A 4 7.64 18.08 4.33
CA VAL A 4 6.18 18.13 4.50
C VAL A 4 5.59 16.96 3.76
N PHE A 5 4.96 16.03 4.50
CA PHE A 5 4.42 14.80 3.93
C PHE A 5 2.93 14.96 3.64
N CYS A 6 2.57 15.22 2.38
CA CYS A 6 1.18 15.36 1.93
C CYS A 6 0.58 13.96 1.62
N GLY A 7 0.60 13.09 2.60
CA GLY A 7 0.14 11.70 2.51
C GLY A 7 -0.49 11.23 3.82
N VAL A 8 -0.29 9.98 4.19
CA VAL A 8 -0.86 9.39 5.40
C VAL A 8 0.23 9.08 6.44
N LEU A 9 -0.18 8.94 7.72
CA LEU A 9 0.72 8.87 8.87
C LEU A 9 1.84 7.84 8.73
N PHE A 10 1.56 6.59 8.33
CA PHE A 10 2.60 5.55 8.21
C PHE A 10 3.70 5.89 7.17
N MET A 11 3.37 6.72 6.17
CA MET A 11 4.33 7.23 5.20
C MET A 11 5.23 8.31 5.81
N ALA A 12 4.63 9.22 6.61
CA ALA A 12 5.39 10.23 7.36
C ALA A 12 6.29 9.59 8.42
N GLU A 13 5.80 8.55 9.13
CA GLU A 13 6.63 7.72 10.01
C GLU A 13 7.80 7.07 9.26
N THR A 14 7.56 6.52 8.06
CA THR A 14 8.63 5.93 7.24
C THR A 14 9.66 6.98 6.84
N ALA A 15 9.23 8.21 6.51
CA ALA A 15 10.14 9.32 6.24
C ALA A 15 10.96 9.70 7.50
N SER A 16 10.34 9.72 8.68
CA SER A 16 11.01 9.96 9.97
C SER A 16 12.02 8.84 10.32
N ILE A 17 11.68 7.58 10.02
CA ILE A 17 12.58 6.43 10.20
C ILE A 17 13.84 6.56 9.33
N LEU A 18 13.68 6.93 8.07
CA LEU A 18 14.76 6.98 7.09
C LEU A 18 15.57 8.27 7.13
N CYS A 19 14.99 9.36 7.61
CA CYS A 19 15.59 10.70 7.62
C CYS A 19 15.57 11.30 9.04
N PRO A 20 16.26 10.72 10.03
CA PRO A 20 16.19 11.17 11.43
C PRO A 20 16.69 12.60 11.66
N ASP A 21 17.56 13.10 10.78
CA ASP A 21 18.11 14.47 10.86
C ASP A 21 17.17 15.52 10.24
N LYS A 22 16.01 15.10 9.73
CA LYS A 22 15.03 16.00 9.13
C LYS A 22 13.78 16.07 9.98
N LYS A 23 13.22 17.27 10.09
CA LYS A 23 11.91 17.46 10.68
C LYS A 23 10.85 17.00 9.67
N VAL A 24 10.02 16.01 10.05
CA VAL A 24 8.96 15.49 9.20
C VAL A 24 7.63 16.04 9.71
N LEU A 25 6.94 16.78 8.86
CA LEU A 25 5.63 17.36 9.16
C LEU A 25 4.53 16.57 8.45
N LEU A 26 3.42 16.33 9.13
CA LEU A 26 2.19 15.77 8.55
C LEU A 26 1.06 16.78 8.78
N PRO A 27 0.61 17.51 7.75
CA PRO A 27 -0.31 18.64 7.91
C PRO A 27 -1.64 18.35 8.62
N ASP A 28 -2.07 17.08 8.60
CA ASP A 28 -3.20 16.60 9.39
C ASP A 28 -2.85 15.24 10.02
N ILE A 29 -2.73 15.20 11.36
CA ILE A 29 -2.37 14.00 12.12
C ILE A 29 -3.45 12.90 12.03
N HIS A 30 -4.70 13.25 11.66
CA HIS A 30 -5.79 12.30 11.45
C HIS A 30 -5.76 11.64 10.06
N ALA A 31 -4.84 12.06 9.18
CA ALA A 31 -4.60 11.42 7.89
C ALA A 31 -3.91 10.05 8.09
N GLY A 32 -4.60 9.12 8.75
CA GLY A 32 -4.16 7.76 9.02
C GLY A 32 -4.48 6.77 7.88
N CYS A 33 -4.29 5.49 8.16
CA CYS A 33 -4.67 4.39 7.27
C CYS A 33 -5.49 3.36 8.05
N PRO A 34 -6.80 3.19 7.76
CA PRO A 34 -7.62 2.22 8.49
C PRO A 34 -7.12 0.78 8.43
N MET A 35 -6.41 0.40 7.36
CA MET A 35 -5.78 -0.92 7.28
C MET A 35 -4.58 -1.03 8.24
N ALA A 36 -3.76 0.02 8.34
CA ALA A 36 -2.65 0.04 9.29
C ALA A 36 -3.14 -0.07 10.75
N ASP A 37 -4.32 0.45 11.04
CA ASP A 37 -4.96 0.40 12.36
C ASP A 37 -5.55 -0.99 12.69
N MET A 38 -5.63 -1.91 11.71
CA MET A 38 -6.13 -3.30 11.93
C MET A 38 -5.08 -4.22 12.56
N ILE A 39 -3.87 -3.74 12.79
CA ILE A 39 -2.79 -4.48 13.44
C ILE A 39 -2.10 -3.61 14.46
N THR A 40 -1.70 -4.20 15.59
CA THR A 40 -0.86 -3.57 16.60
C THR A 40 0.42 -4.36 16.80
N ALA A 41 1.47 -3.72 17.31
CA ALA A 41 2.72 -4.41 17.64
C ALA A 41 2.50 -5.52 18.66
N GLU A 42 1.61 -5.31 19.65
CA GLU A 42 1.25 -6.34 20.63
C GLU A 42 0.55 -7.53 19.98
N GLY A 43 -0.45 -7.29 19.12
CA GLY A 43 -1.13 -8.35 18.38
C GLY A 43 -0.16 -9.14 17.50
N LEU A 44 0.81 -8.45 16.88
CA LEU A 44 1.85 -9.10 16.08
C LEU A 44 2.76 -9.97 16.96
N ARG A 45 3.18 -9.50 18.15
CA ARG A 45 3.96 -10.31 19.10
C ARG A 45 3.22 -11.58 19.50
N GLN A 46 1.93 -11.49 19.81
CA GLN A 46 1.11 -12.67 20.12
C GLN A 46 1.06 -13.65 18.94
N LYS A 47 0.88 -13.13 17.72
CA LYS A 47 0.86 -13.99 16.52
C LYS A 47 2.20 -14.67 16.25
N LYS A 48 3.33 -14.03 16.57
CA LYS A 48 4.67 -14.64 16.50
C LYS A 48 4.83 -15.79 17.50
N ILE A 49 4.22 -15.69 18.70
CA ILE A 49 4.22 -16.77 19.69
C ILE A 49 3.43 -17.98 19.17
N GLU A 50 2.29 -17.77 18.49
CA GLU A 50 1.50 -18.84 17.88
C GLU A 50 2.24 -19.53 16.71
N HIS A 51 3.17 -18.81 16.06
CA HIS A 51 3.91 -19.30 14.90
C HIS A 51 5.43 -19.11 15.07
N PRO A 52 6.05 -19.85 16.01
CA PRO A 52 7.47 -19.68 16.30
C PRO A 52 8.33 -19.95 15.06
N GLY A 53 9.31 -19.08 14.84
CA GLY A 53 10.22 -19.15 13.69
C GLY A 53 9.63 -18.71 12.35
N ALA A 54 8.40 -18.22 12.30
CA ALA A 54 7.84 -17.60 11.10
C ALA A 54 8.57 -16.30 10.78
N THR A 55 8.87 -16.06 9.50
CA THR A 55 9.38 -14.79 9.01
C THR A 55 8.22 -13.81 8.81
N VAL A 56 8.28 -12.66 9.46
CA VAL A 56 7.26 -11.61 9.33
C VAL A 56 7.56 -10.71 8.15
N VAL A 57 6.74 -10.79 7.11
CA VAL A 57 6.75 -9.87 5.97
C VAL A 57 5.69 -8.78 6.20
N CYS A 58 6.14 -7.56 6.37
CA CYS A 58 5.29 -6.43 6.69
C CYS A 58 5.06 -5.54 5.47
N TYR A 59 3.81 -5.47 5.00
CA TYR A 59 3.46 -4.42 4.05
C TYR A 59 3.69 -3.04 4.67
N ILE A 60 4.39 -2.17 3.95
CA ILE A 60 4.84 -0.85 4.44
C ILE A 60 3.70 0.02 5.00
N ASN A 61 2.44 -0.28 4.61
CA ASN A 61 1.22 0.35 5.11
C ASN A 61 0.87 -0.14 6.54
N SER A 62 1.77 0.10 7.47
CA SER A 62 1.71 -0.29 8.88
C SER A 62 2.39 0.79 9.72
N SER A 63 2.12 0.83 11.03
CA SER A 63 2.79 1.77 11.94
C SER A 63 4.28 1.46 12.13
N ALA A 64 5.03 2.43 12.64
CA ALA A 64 6.45 2.25 12.97
C ALA A 64 6.68 1.11 13.96
N GLU A 65 5.79 0.95 14.96
CA GLU A 65 5.85 -0.11 15.97
C GLU A 65 5.67 -1.50 15.35
N VAL A 66 4.76 -1.64 14.38
CA VAL A 66 4.55 -2.92 13.67
C VAL A 66 5.74 -3.25 12.80
N LYS A 67 6.32 -2.26 12.11
CA LYS A 67 7.57 -2.43 11.35
C LYS A 67 8.72 -2.87 12.25
N ALA A 68 8.82 -2.31 13.47
CA ALA A 68 9.85 -2.69 14.46
C ALA A 68 9.74 -4.13 14.96
N GLU A 69 8.56 -4.76 14.88
CA GLU A 69 8.34 -6.17 15.21
C GLU A 69 8.50 -7.11 14.02
N SER A 70 8.78 -6.58 12.82
CA SER A 70 8.81 -7.32 11.57
C SER A 70 10.24 -7.64 11.12
N ASP A 71 10.42 -8.71 10.33
CA ASP A 71 11.72 -9.12 9.82
C ASP A 71 12.13 -8.39 8.54
N VAL A 72 11.15 -8.10 7.67
CA VAL A 72 11.34 -7.38 6.40
C VAL A 72 10.06 -6.66 6.02
N CYS A 73 10.19 -5.44 5.49
CA CYS A 73 9.09 -4.73 4.87
C CYS A 73 8.94 -5.09 3.39
N CYS A 74 7.75 -4.80 2.83
CA CYS A 74 7.50 -4.86 1.39
C CYS A 74 6.55 -3.76 0.96
N THR A 75 6.48 -3.51 -0.33
CA THR A 75 5.45 -2.71 -1.00
C THR A 75 4.59 -3.60 -1.88
N SER A 76 3.45 -3.10 -2.37
CA SER A 76 2.66 -3.81 -3.38
C SER A 76 3.41 -4.06 -4.70
N ALA A 77 4.52 -3.35 -4.93
CA ALA A 77 5.35 -3.53 -6.11
C ALA A 77 6.37 -4.67 -5.99
N ASN A 78 6.87 -4.96 -4.79
CA ASN A 78 7.98 -5.90 -4.59
C ASN A 78 7.66 -7.06 -3.63
N ALA A 79 6.42 -7.17 -3.13
CA ALA A 79 6.05 -8.22 -2.18
C ALA A 79 6.37 -9.64 -2.68
N ALA A 80 6.07 -9.94 -3.95
CA ALA A 80 6.40 -11.25 -4.54
C ALA A 80 7.91 -11.47 -4.56
N ASN A 81 8.70 -10.50 -5.05
CA ASN A 81 10.16 -10.59 -5.10
C ASN A 81 10.79 -10.78 -3.71
N ILE A 82 10.26 -10.06 -2.68
CA ILE A 82 10.70 -10.25 -1.29
C ILE A 82 10.44 -11.69 -0.82
N VAL A 83 9.23 -12.20 -1.04
CA VAL A 83 8.81 -13.54 -0.60
C VAL A 83 9.59 -14.64 -1.31
N GLU A 84 9.86 -14.50 -2.61
CA GLU A 84 10.66 -15.44 -3.40
C GLU A 84 12.10 -15.58 -2.88
N LYS A 85 12.69 -14.48 -2.38
CA LYS A 85 14.06 -14.47 -1.83
C LYS A 85 14.15 -14.97 -0.38
N LEU A 86 13.03 -15.21 0.29
CA LEU A 86 13.06 -15.80 1.63
C LEU A 86 13.46 -17.29 1.58
N PRO A 87 14.18 -17.80 2.58
CA PRO A 87 14.60 -19.18 2.65
C PRO A 87 13.41 -20.16 2.48
N GLU A 88 13.62 -21.21 1.69
CA GLU A 88 12.62 -22.27 1.51
C GLU A 88 12.30 -22.97 2.85
N GLY A 89 11.07 -23.49 2.96
CA GLY A 89 10.61 -24.22 4.14
C GLY A 89 10.29 -23.34 5.35
N ARG A 90 10.61 -22.05 5.34
CA ARG A 90 10.19 -21.14 6.40
C ARG A 90 8.72 -20.75 6.27
N LYS A 91 8.00 -20.80 7.40
CA LYS A 91 6.66 -20.21 7.51
C LYS A 91 6.77 -18.70 7.34
N ILE A 92 5.81 -18.12 6.64
CA ILE A 92 5.74 -16.68 6.41
C ILE A 92 4.46 -16.16 7.06
N LEU A 93 4.58 -15.12 7.89
CA LEU A 93 3.47 -14.35 8.42
C LEU A 93 3.41 -13.03 7.66
N PHE A 94 2.39 -12.86 6.81
CA PHE A 94 2.19 -11.66 6.02
C PHE A 94 1.19 -10.71 6.70
N VAL A 95 1.61 -9.47 6.92
CA VAL A 95 0.84 -8.46 7.65
C VAL A 95 0.86 -7.13 6.90
N PRO A 96 -0.14 -6.24 7.06
CA PRO A 96 -1.45 -6.48 7.65
C PRO A 96 -2.51 -6.88 6.60
N ASP A 97 -2.26 -6.76 5.28
CA ASP A 97 -3.24 -6.91 4.21
C ASP A 97 -3.36 -8.37 3.73
N GLN A 98 -4.52 -8.99 4.00
CA GLN A 98 -4.78 -10.37 3.59
C GLN A 98 -4.88 -10.54 2.07
N TYR A 99 -5.34 -9.52 1.33
CA TYR A 99 -5.53 -9.65 -0.12
C TYR A 99 -4.22 -9.49 -0.88
N LEU A 100 -3.38 -8.52 -0.50
CA LEU A 100 -2.01 -8.45 -1.01
C LEU A 100 -1.23 -9.72 -0.66
N GLY A 101 -1.37 -10.23 0.57
CA GLY A 101 -0.77 -11.49 0.99
C GLY A 101 -1.26 -12.68 0.16
N HIS A 102 -2.58 -12.79 -0.08
CA HIS A 102 -3.16 -13.84 -0.94
C HIS A 102 -2.64 -13.74 -2.38
N TYR A 103 -2.63 -12.54 -2.96
CA TYR A 103 -2.07 -12.31 -4.28
C TYR A 103 -0.59 -12.72 -4.35
N THR A 104 0.21 -12.33 -3.35
CA THR A 104 1.62 -12.67 -3.25
C THR A 104 1.81 -14.20 -3.13
N SER A 105 1.01 -14.88 -2.29
CA SER A 105 1.01 -16.34 -2.14
C SER A 105 0.73 -17.03 -3.47
N THR A 106 -0.31 -16.60 -4.19
CA THR A 106 -0.67 -17.15 -5.51
C THR A 106 0.44 -16.96 -6.54
N ARG A 107 1.10 -15.80 -6.54
CA ARG A 107 2.17 -15.46 -7.49
C ARG A 107 3.44 -16.26 -7.25
N THR A 108 3.79 -16.51 -5.99
CA THR A 108 5.05 -17.16 -5.59
C THR A 108 4.91 -18.66 -5.33
N GLY A 109 3.68 -19.17 -5.22
CA GLY A 109 3.41 -20.55 -4.79
C GLY A 109 3.77 -20.82 -3.32
N ARG A 110 4.11 -19.78 -2.52
CA ARG A 110 4.47 -19.90 -1.12
C ARG A 110 3.23 -19.82 -0.23
N GLU A 111 3.04 -20.83 0.61
CA GLU A 111 1.99 -20.76 1.66
C GLU A 111 2.36 -19.74 2.71
N MET A 112 1.36 -18.91 3.09
CA MET A 112 1.53 -17.85 4.08
C MET A 112 0.40 -17.83 5.09
N ILE A 113 0.74 -17.46 6.33
CA ILE A 113 -0.22 -17.10 7.37
C ILE A 113 -0.57 -15.64 7.12
N LEU A 114 -1.83 -15.36 6.82
CA LEU A 114 -2.30 -14.02 6.50
C LEU A 114 -2.92 -13.36 7.74
N TRP A 115 -2.52 -12.14 8.01
CA TRP A 115 -3.23 -11.29 8.98
C TRP A 115 -4.57 -10.87 8.36
N PRO A 116 -5.70 -10.84 9.11
CA PRO A 116 -7.03 -10.61 8.54
C PRO A 116 -7.38 -9.13 8.26
N GLY A 117 -6.39 -8.26 8.17
CA GLY A 117 -6.56 -6.85 7.78
C GLY A 117 -6.79 -6.69 6.28
N PHE A 118 -7.34 -5.56 5.87
CA PHE A 118 -7.64 -5.26 4.47
C PHE A 118 -7.81 -3.75 4.24
N CYS A 119 -7.69 -3.31 3.01
CA CYS A 119 -7.98 -1.92 2.64
C CYS A 119 -9.49 -1.72 2.43
N PRO A 120 -10.21 -0.91 3.27
CA PRO A 120 -11.64 -0.68 3.11
C PRO A 120 -11.99 0.00 1.78
N THR A 121 -11.08 0.76 1.19
CA THR A 121 -11.29 1.43 -0.10
C THR A 121 -11.30 0.41 -1.24
N HIS A 122 -10.30 -0.47 -1.31
CA HIS A 122 -10.23 -1.49 -2.37
C HIS A 122 -11.31 -2.56 -2.25
N THR A 123 -11.81 -2.85 -1.04
CA THR A 123 -12.93 -3.77 -0.85
C THR A 123 -14.30 -3.26 -1.35
N ARG A 124 -14.41 -1.95 -1.66
CA ARG A 124 -15.59 -1.38 -2.32
C ARG A 124 -15.64 -1.69 -3.81
N ILE A 125 -14.52 -2.03 -4.43
CA ILE A 125 -14.45 -2.49 -5.81
C ILE A 125 -15.03 -3.89 -5.89
N LYS A 126 -16.03 -4.11 -6.76
CA LYS A 126 -16.76 -5.37 -6.88
C LYS A 126 -16.54 -6.01 -8.25
N SER A 127 -16.45 -7.32 -8.28
CA SER A 127 -16.33 -8.11 -9.52
C SER A 127 -17.47 -7.84 -10.52
N ARG A 128 -18.71 -7.68 -10.03
CA ARG A 128 -19.87 -7.34 -10.87
C ARG A 128 -19.70 -6.03 -11.65
N ASP A 129 -19.02 -5.04 -11.07
CA ASP A 129 -18.80 -3.75 -11.73
C ASP A 129 -17.76 -3.89 -12.86
N ILE A 130 -16.75 -4.71 -12.68
CA ILE A 130 -15.80 -5.04 -13.75
C ILE A 130 -16.51 -5.80 -14.89
N ILE A 131 -17.34 -6.80 -14.56
CA ILE A 131 -18.07 -7.58 -15.57
C ILE A 131 -18.97 -6.65 -16.42
N ARG A 132 -19.71 -5.75 -15.78
CA ARG A 132 -20.53 -4.76 -16.47
C ARG A 132 -19.68 -3.85 -17.36
N LEU A 133 -18.61 -3.28 -16.84
CA LEU A 133 -17.74 -2.38 -17.62
C LEU A 133 -17.04 -3.08 -18.79
N LYS A 134 -16.67 -4.37 -18.66
CA LYS A 134 -16.12 -5.15 -19.79
C LYS A 134 -17.16 -5.38 -20.90
N GLN A 135 -18.45 -5.41 -20.57
CA GLN A 135 -19.52 -5.49 -21.58
C GLN A 135 -19.73 -4.13 -22.27
N GLU A 136 -19.67 -3.03 -21.52
CA GLU A 136 -19.81 -1.66 -22.02
C GLU A 136 -18.57 -1.21 -22.83
N HIS A 137 -17.37 -1.70 -22.46
CA HIS A 137 -16.07 -1.35 -23.03
C HIS A 137 -15.27 -2.62 -23.39
N PRO A 138 -15.69 -3.38 -24.41
CA PRO A 138 -15.11 -4.72 -24.69
C PRO A 138 -13.64 -4.72 -25.12
N GLN A 139 -13.09 -3.57 -25.55
CA GLN A 139 -11.68 -3.40 -25.93
C GLN A 139 -10.83 -2.84 -24.78
N ALA A 140 -11.45 -2.42 -23.68
CA ALA A 140 -10.72 -1.83 -22.56
C ALA A 140 -9.87 -2.88 -21.83
N LYS A 141 -8.67 -2.48 -21.42
CA LYS A 141 -7.83 -3.27 -20.51
C LYS A 141 -8.21 -2.99 -19.05
N VAL A 142 -8.32 -4.06 -18.27
CA VAL A 142 -8.64 -3.97 -16.85
C VAL A 142 -7.37 -4.06 -16.02
N VAL A 143 -7.06 -3.02 -15.26
CA VAL A 143 -5.94 -3.04 -14.31
C VAL A 143 -6.44 -2.80 -12.89
N VAL A 144 -6.00 -3.62 -11.93
CA VAL A 144 -6.42 -3.52 -10.54
C VAL A 144 -5.23 -3.51 -9.57
N HIS A 145 -5.45 -2.94 -8.40
CA HIS A 145 -4.45 -2.98 -7.33
C HIS A 145 -4.53 -4.33 -6.58
N PRO A 146 -3.40 -4.92 -6.13
CA PRO A 146 -3.38 -6.20 -5.44
C PRO A 146 -4.04 -6.21 -4.05
N GLU A 147 -4.43 -5.05 -3.49
CA GLU A 147 -5.30 -4.96 -2.31
C GLU A 147 -6.78 -5.24 -2.63
N CYS A 148 -7.14 -5.45 -3.88
CA CYS A 148 -8.47 -5.87 -4.28
C CYS A 148 -8.73 -7.33 -3.86
N ARG A 149 -10.03 -7.68 -3.73
CA ARG A 149 -10.44 -9.05 -3.43
C ARG A 149 -10.04 -10.02 -4.54
N PRO A 150 -9.81 -11.32 -4.24
CA PRO A 150 -9.41 -12.32 -5.23
C PRO A 150 -10.34 -12.41 -6.43
N GLU A 151 -11.65 -12.30 -6.24
CA GLU A 151 -12.64 -12.33 -7.33
C GLU A 151 -12.57 -11.11 -8.26
N VAL A 152 -12.01 -10.00 -7.80
CA VAL A 152 -11.71 -8.80 -8.61
C VAL A 152 -10.41 -9.00 -9.39
N ILE A 153 -9.39 -9.50 -8.70
CA ILE A 153 -8.08 -9.81 -9.28
C ILE A 153 -8.21 -10.82 -10.43
N ALA A 154 -9.06 -11.83 -10.28
CA ALA A 154 -9.29 -12.86 -11.31
C ALA A 154 -9.90 -12.33 -12.62
N LEU A 155 -10.49 -11.14 -12.63
CA LEU A 155 -11.10 -10.50 -13.81
C LEU A 155 -10.17 -9.48 -14.48
N ALA A 156 -9.02 -9.17 -13.88
CA ALA A 156 -8.09 -8.17 -14.37
C ALA A 156 -7.16 -8.75 -15.46
N ASP A 157 -6.82 -7.90 -16.43
CA ASP A 157 -5.74 -8.20 -17.39
C ASP A 157 -4.37 -8.02 -16.70
N GLU A 158 -4.27 -7.04 -15.78
CA GLU A 158 -3.06 -6.73 -15.05
C GLU A 158 -3.35 -6.44 -13.57
N VAL A 159 -2.49 -6.93 -12.68
CA VAL A 159 -2.54 -6.66 -11.24
C VAL A 159 -1.26 -5.95 -10.84
N LEU A 160 -1.36 -4.66 -10.53
CA LEU A 160 -0.21 -3.77 -10.44
C LEU A 160 -0.31 -2.82 -9.24
N SER A 161 0.83 -2.46 -8.67
CA SER A 161 0.93 -1.35 -7.73
C SER A 161 0.55 -0.02 -8.39
N THR A 162 0.33 1.04 -7.63
CA THR A 162 0.05 2.39 -8.16
C THR A 162 1.09 2.86 -9.17
N GLY A 163 2.39 2.66 -8.87
CA GLY A 163 3.47 2.94 -9.81
C GLY A 163 3.44 2.03 -11.04
N GLY A 164 3.05 0.76 -10.88
CA GLY A 164 2.85 -0.18 -11.98
C GLY A 164 1.70 0.23 -12.89
N ILE A 165 0.54 0.62 -12.33
CA ILE A 165 -0.62 1.12 -13.08
C ILE A 165 -0.22 2.34 -13.92
N ARG A 166 0.53 3.27 -13.34
CA ARG A 166 1.01 4.45 -14.05
C ARG A 166 1.91 4.08 -15.24
N ARG A 167 2.89 3.18 -15.05
CA ARG A 167 3.76 2.70 -16.14
C ARG A 167 2.96 1.96 -17.22
N PHE A 168 2.05 1.09 -16.83
CA PHE A 168 1.16 0.39 -17.75
C PHE A 168 0.33 1.37 -18.59
N ALA A 169 -0.28 2.38 -17.96
CA ALA A 169 -1.05 3.41 -18.66
C ALA A 169 -0.24 4.12 -19.74
N SER A 170 1.05 4.39 -19.50
CA SER A 170 1.93 5.05 -20.47
C SER A 170 2.43 4.10 -21.58
N SER A 171 2.56 2.81 -21.30
CA SER A 171 3.14 1.84 -22.26
C SER A 171 2.11 1.05 -23.07
N THR A 172 0.88 0.88 -22.56
CA THR A 172 -0.17 0.12 -23.27
C THR A 172 -0.61 0.80 -24.54
N THR A 173 -0.94 0.01 -25.57
CA THR A 173 -1.57 0.48 -26.81
C THR A 173 -3.08 0.63 -26.68
N ALA A 174 -3.68 0.15 -25.58
CA ALA A 174 -5.11 0.31 -25.34
C ALA A 174 -5.46 1.79 -25.14
N THR A 175 -6.53 2.23 -25.79
CA THR A 175 -7.06 3.60 -25.69
C THR A 175 -8.03 3.76 -24.52
N GLU A 176 -8.58 2.66 -24.00
CA GLU A 176 -9.45 2.62 -22.84
C GLU A 176 -8.87 1.69 -21.78
N VAL A 177 -8.84 2.16 -20.52
CA VAL A 177 -8.34 1.39 -19.36
C VAL A 177 -9.34 1.49 -18.22
N ILE A 178 -9.88 0.35 -17.79
CA ILE A 178 -10.73 0.21 -16.59
C ILE A 178 -9.79 0.08 -15.40
N VAL A 179 -9.92 0.98 -14.42
CA VAL A 179 -8.96 1.12 -13.31
C VAL A 179 -9.61 0.76 -11.98
N GLY A 180 -9.14 -0.32 -11.36
CA GLY A 180 -9.60 -0.82 -10.07
C GLY A 180 -8.64 -0.44 -8.94
N THR A 181 -8.61 0.84 -8.54
CA THR A 181 -7.91 1.36 -7.36
C THR A 181 -8.59 2.62 -6.84
N GLU A 182 -8.00 3.30 -5.87
CA GLU A 182 -8.49 4.58 -5.32
C GLU A 182 -8.62 5.62 -6.44
N ILE A 183 -9.79 6.28 -6.49
CA ILE A 183 -10.22 7.12 -7.62
C ILE A 183 -9.29 8.31 -7.91
N GLY A 184 -8.61 8.84 -6.90
CA GLY A 184 -7.65 9.94 -7.05
C GLY A 184 -6.49 9.63 -8.00
N MET A 185 -6.22 8.34 -8.23
CA MET A 185 -5.22 7.89 -9.19
C MET A 185 -5.55 8.33 -10.63
N LEU A 186 -6.84 8.42 -10.97
CA LEU A 186 -7.30 8.77 -12.32
C LEU A 186 -6.88 10.18 -12.74
N HIS A 187 -6.82 11.13 -11.78
CA HIS A 187 -6.37 12.49 -12.09
C HIS A 187 -4.97 12.48 -12.73
N ARG A 188 -4.05 11.75 -12.12
CA ARG A 188 -2.68 11.64 -12.63
C ARG A 188 -2.61 10.86 -13.95
N LEU A 189 -3.34 9.76 -14.06
CA LEU A 189 -3.38 8.95 -15.29
C LEU A 189 -3.88 9.78 -16.48
N ARG A 190 -4.97 10.52 -16.32
CA ARG A 190 -5.54 11.41 -17.36
C ARG A 190 -4.58 12.54 -17.73
N LYS A 191 -3.92 13.16 -16.74
CA LYS A 191 -2.95 14.23 -16.96
C LYS A 191 -1.73 13.76 -17.75
N GLU A 192 -1.22 12.57 -17.48
CA GLU A 192 -0.02 12.01 -18.12
C GLU A 192 -0.30 11.33 -19.46
N ASN A 193 -1.58 10.97 -19.74
CA ASN A 193 -1.98 10.26 -20.96
C ASN A 193 -3.29 10.84 -21.49
N PRO A 194 -3.27 12.07 -22.07
CA PRO A 194 -4.49 12.79 -22.47
C PRO A 194 -5.26 12.11 -23.60
N ASP A 195 -4.58 11.27 -24.39
CA ASP A 195 -5.19 10.54 -25.52
C ASP A 195 -5.88 9.24 -25.12
N LYS A 196 -5.91 8.90 -23.81
CA LYS A 196 -6.52 7.68 -23.30
C LYS A 196 -7.68 7.96 -22.38
N SER A 197 -8.66 7.07 -22.38
CA SER A 197 -9.81 7.06 -21.48
C SER A 197 -9.53 6.17 -20.27
N PHE A 198 -9.69 6.73 -19.06
CA PHE A 198 -9.55 5.99 -17.80
C PHE A 198 -10.89 5.94 -17.08
N ILE A 199 -11.41 4.72 -16.92
CA ILE A 199 -12.75 4.43 -16.40
C ILE A 199 -12.59 3.80 -15.00
N PRO A 200 -13.09 4.42 -13.93
CA PRO A 200 -13.01 3.81 -12.60
C PRO A 200 -13.93 2.61 -12.50
N VAL A 201 -13.48 1.52 -11.87
CA VAL A 201 -14.38 0.40 -11.55
C VAL A 201 -15.48 0.86 -10.59
N SER A 202 -15.16 1.74 -9.66
CA SER A 202 -16.10 2.27 -8.67
C SER A 202 -15.79 3.72 -8.31
N GLU A 203 -16.77 4.59 -8.48
CA GLU A 203 -16.73 5.98 -8.01
C GLU A 203 -16.68 6.07 -6.46
N GLN A 204 -17.05 4.98 -5.77
CA GLN A 204 -17.03 4.89 -4.31
C GLN A 204 -15.67 4.42 -3.76
N ALA A 205 -14.70 4.10 -4.63
CA ALA A 205 -13.34 3.73 -4.21
C ALA A 205 -12.54 4.98 -3.79
N VAL A 206 -13.08 5.74 -2.83
CA VAL A 206 -12.49 6.96 -2.25
C VAL A 206 -11.93 6.64 -0.87
N CYS A 207 -10.66 6.97 -0.65
CA CYS A 207 -10.06 6.92 0.68
C CYS A 207 -10.25 8.26 1.39
N PRO A 208 -11.14 8.37 2.39
CA PRO A 208 -11.41 9.65 3.05
C PRO A 208 -10.19 10.19 3.79
N ARG A 209 -9.34 9.31 4.32
CA ARG A 209 -8.12 9.71 5.05
C ARG A 209 -7.07 10.38 4.15
N MET A 210 -6.98 9.98 2.87
CA MET A 210 -6.10 10.63 1.89
C MET A 210 -6.61 12.00 1.42
N LYS A 211 -7.82 12.41 1.82
CA LYS A 211 -8.44 13.69 1.42
C LYS A 211 -8.48 14.71 2.56
N LEU A 212 -7.88 14.40 3.72
CA LEU A 212 -7.88 15.30 4.88
C LEU A 212 -6.92 16.48 4.71
N ILE A 213 -5.78 16.26 4.06
CA ILE A 213 -4.77 17.29 3.87
C ILE A 213 -5.18 18.22 2.72
N THR A 214 -5.39 19.50 3.04
CA THR A 214 -5.68 20.58 2.09
C THR A 214 -4.45 21.48 1.89
N LEU A 215 -4.50 22.39 0.93
CA LEU A 215 -3.43 23.37 0.73
C LEU A 215 -3.26 24.29 1.93
N GLU A 216 -4.36 24.65 2.60
CA GLU A 216 -4.36 25.45 3.82
C GLU A 216 -3.64 24.71 4.95
N ASN A 217 -3.92 23.41 5.15
CA ASN A 217 -3.20 22.61 6.14
C ASN A 217 -1.70 22.56 5.84
N VAL A 218 -1.30 22.46 4.56
CA VAL A 218 0.11 22.47 4.16
C VAL A 218 0.75 23.82 4.46
N LEU A 219 0.06 24.93 4.17
CA LEU A 219 0.55 26.27 4.46
C LEU A 219 0.77 26.46 5.96
N TRP A 220 -0.24 26.19 6.78
CA TRP A 220 -0.15 26.32 8.24
C TRP A 220 0.92 25.41 8.84
N SER A 221 1.05 24.18 8.35
CA SER A 221 2.09 23.27 8.79
C SER A 221 3.50 23.80 8.50
N LEU A 222 3.69 24.52 7.40
CA LEU A 222 4.96 25.17 7.05
C LEU A 222 5.22 26.44 7.88
N GLU A 223 4.19 27.24 8.19
CA GLU A 223 4.31 28.46 8.97
C GLU A 223 4.59 28.13 10.45
N GLU A 224 3.82 27.18 11.02
CA GLU A 224 3.93 26.78 12.43
C GLU A 224 5.01 25.72 12.67
N MET A 225 5.50 25.09 11.62
CA MET A 225 6.44 23.96 11.70
C MET A 225 5.89 22.77 12.50
N GLU A 226 4.57 22.51 12.39
CA GLU A 226 3.79 21.48 13.11
C GLU A 226 2.69 20.89 12.21
N PRO A 227 2.06 19.73 12.57
CA PRO A 227 2.52 18.75 13.56
C PRO A 227 3.76 17.99 13.08
N GLU A 228 4.70 17.74 13.98
CA GLU A 228 5.88 16.94 13.69
C GLU A 228 5.63 15.44 13.99
N VAL A 229 6.00 14.58 13.06
CA VAL A 229 5.98 13.12 13.22
C VAL A 229 7.35 12.64 13.67
N LYS A 230 7.42 12.15 14.91
CA LYS A 230 8.62 11.57 15.52
C LYS A 230 8.39 10.11 15.85
N VAL A 231 9.34 9.28 15.49
CA VAL A 231 9.39 7.88 15.90
C VAL A 231 10.45 7.75 17.01
N PRO A 232 10.11 7.20 18.20
CA PRO A 232 11.07 6.96 19.26
C PRO A 232 12.28 6.17 18.76
N GLU A 233 13.47 6.52 19.21
CA GLU A 233 14.73 6.03 18.65
C GLU A 233 14.84 4.49 18.65
N GLU A 234 14.42 3.85 19.73
CA GLU A 234 14.42 2.38 19.83
C GLU A 234 13.53 1.73 18.77
N ILE A 235 12.31 2.28 18.55
CA ILE A 235 11.38 1.81 17.53
C ILE A 235 11.96 2.10 16.15
N ARG A 236 12.52 3.30 15.96
CA ARG A 236 13.10 3.75 14.70
C ARG A 236 14.19 2.81 14.20
N LEU A 237 15.15 2.45 15.08
CA LEU A 237 16.26 1.57 14.71
C LEU A 237 15.78 0.18 14.29
N ARG A 238 14.82 -0.40 15.02
CA ARG A 238 14.26 -1.71 14.70
C ARG A 238 13.43 -1.66 13.41
N ALA A 239 12.56 -0.66 13.26
CA ALA A 239 11.76 -0.47 12.05
C ALA A 239 12.66 -0.23 10.82
N LYS A 240 13.73 0.58 10.99
CA LYS A 240 14.71 0.84 9.92
C LYS A 240 15.35 -0.46 9.42
N ALA A 241 15.71 -1.38 10.30
CA ALA A 241 16.30 -2.66 9.90
C ALA A 241 15.37 -3.48 8.98
N ALA A 242 14.05 -3.48 9.25
CA ALA A 242 13.07 -4.15 8.39
C ALA A 242 12.86 -3.43 7.06
N VAL A 243 12.92 -2.09 7.05
CA VAL A 243 12.81 -1.28 5.82
C VAL A 243 14.08 -1.39 4.97
N ASP A 244 15.27 -1.36 5.58
CA ASP A 244 16.55 -1.50 4.85
C ASP A 244 16.60 -2.84 4.10
N LYS A 245 16.20 -3.94 4.73
CA LYS A 245 16.11 -5.25 4.06
C LYS A 245 15.19 -5.23 2.83
N MET A 246 14.10 -4.47 2.87
CA MET A 246 13.24 -4.27 1.70
C MET A 246 14.00 -3.57 0.57
N LEU A 247 14.82 -2.57 0.89
CA LEU A 247 15.58 -1.79 -0.10
C LEU A 247 16.75 -2.59 -0.70
N GLU A 248 17.34 -3.51 0.07
CA GLU A 248 18.42 -4.40 -0.40
C GLU A 248 17.92 -5.47 -1.38
N VAL A 249 16.66 -5.86 -1.24
CA VAL A 249 16.06 -6.96 -2.01
C VAL A 249 15.27 -6.43 -3.22
N GLY A 250 14.74 -5.20 -3.16
CA GLY A 250 13.92 -4.54 -4.19
C GLY A 250 14.69 -3.75 -5.21
#